data_4bfb4c88657b2702afa61cc63cc30abc
#
_entry.id   4bfb4c88657b2702afa61cc63cc30abc
#
_cell.length_a   1.000
_cell.length_b   1.000
_cell.length_c   1.000
_cell.angle_alpha   90.00
_cell.angle_beta   90.00
_cell.angle_gamma   90.00
#
_symmetry.space_group_name_H-M   'P 1'
#
loop_
_entity.id
_entity.type
_entity.pdbx_description
1 polymer ?
#
loop_
_entity_poly.entity_id
_entity_poly.type
_entity_poly.pdbx_seq_one_letter_code
_entity_poly.pdbx_strand_id
1 'polypeptide(L)'
;ILGAASFEQLWFVQERGFDRSEIAELTGWIALAGGILGNLFGGAGGDAFLRKTGIGRPMFLFWLMLVLTPLTIAYRFVDPASLLFMVGIFLGYFQLGCFYGPTFSTVQELVPPQIRGTLVAFYILSLNFVGLGIGVTGAGYAIDWMANAGVAEPYTITLVIFSVISALAIPLFYFAGRRFEKDRAALYATVN
;
A
#
# COMPACT_ATOMS: atom_id res chain seq x y z
N ILE A 1 4.09 4.73 -0.49
CA ILE A 1 4.30 3.54 0.34
C ILE A 1 5.46 2.70 -0.20
N LEU A 2 5.46 2.20 -1.44
CA LEU A 2 6.51 1.33 -1.99
C LEU A 2 7.93 1.90 -1.86
N GLY A 3 8.14 3.16 -2.20
CA GLY A 3 9.46 3.79 -2.10
C GLY A 3 9.97 3.92 -0.66
N ALA A 4 9.09 4.28 0.27
CA ALA A 4 9.45 4.39 1.68
C ALA A 4 9.69 3.03 2.33
N ALA A 5 8.97 1.97 1.92
CA ALA A 5 9.14 0.61 2.44
C ALA A 5 10.58 0.07 2.25
N SER A 6 11.30 0.55 1.24
CA SER A 6 12.72 0.18 1.03
C SER A 6 13.63 0.62 2.18
N PHE A 7 13.22 1.65 2.93
CA PHE A 7 13.97 2.15 4.10
C PHE A 7 13.48 1.57 5.43
N GLU A 8 12.43 0.75 5.42
CA GLU A 8 11.85 0.19 6.65
C GLU A 8 12.83 -0.73 7.39
N GLN A 9 13.64 -1.52 6.67
CA GLN A 9 14.68 -2.36 7.26
C GLN A 9 15.78 -1.52 7.92
N LEU A 10 16.17 -0.42 7.29
CA LEU A 10 17.14 0.51 7.87
C LEU A 10 16.56 1.22 9.10
N TRP A 11 15.30 1.59 9.07
CA TRP A 11 14.61 2.16 10.21
C TRP A 11 14.60 1.24 11.42
N PHE A 12 14.31 -0.05 11.25
CA PHE A 12 14.35 -1.03 12.35
C PHE A 12 15.73 -1.12 12.99
N VAL A 13 16.78 -1.10 12.18
CA VAL A 13 18.16 -1.21 12.68
C VAL A 13 18.65 0.10 13.29
N GLN A 14 18.45 1.23 12.59
CA GLN A 14 19.07 2.51 12.97
C GLN A 14 18.33 3.25 14.10
N GLU A 15 17.01 3.13 14.14
CA GLU A 15 16.19 3.91 15.09
C GLU A 15 15.44 3.04 16.09
N ARG A 16 15.25 1.74 15.82
CA ARG A 16 14.52 0.84 16.72
C ARG A 16 15.42 -0.19 17.41
N GLY A 17 16.72 -0.24 17.07
CA GLY A 17 17.73 -1.01 17.79
C GLY A 17 17.69 -2.52 17.52
N PHE A 18 17.03 -2.97 16.46
CA PHE A 18 17.01 -4.38 16.09
C PHE A 18 18.32 -4.83 15.46
N ASP A 19 18.71 -6.10 15.69
CA ASP A 19 19.76 -6.72 14.89
C ASP A 19 19.28 -6.91 13.43
N ARG A 20 20.20 -6.70 12.49
CA ARG A 20 19.88 -6.71 11.07
C ARG A 20 19.39 -8.07 10.57
N SER A 21 20.01 -9.16 11.05
CA SER A 21 19.65 -10.51 10.59
C SER A 21 18.36 -10.98 11.23
N GLU A 22 18.17 -10.72 12.51
CA GLU A 22 16.97 -11.09 13.25
C GLU A 22 15.73 -10.38 12.70
N ILE A 23 15.81 -9.07 12.48
CA ILE A 23 14.66 -8.31 11.95
C ILE A 23 14.37 -8.65 10.50
N ALA A 24 15.38 -8.97 9.68
CA ALA A 24 15.17 -9.41 8.30
C ALA A 24 14.44 -10.75 8.24
N GLU A 25 14.81 -11.71 9.09
CA GLU A 25 14.13 -13.00 9.19
C GLU A 25 12.68 -12.83 9.68
N LEU A 26 12.50 -12.09 10.77
CA LEU A 26 11.18 -11.83 11.36
C LEU A 26 10.23 -11.15 10.37
N THR A 27 10.69 -10.07 9.75
CA THR A 27 9.89 -9.34 8.76
C THR A 27 9.64 -10.17 7.51
N GLY A 28 10.57 -11.06 7.12
CA GLY A 28 10.38 -12.01 6.04
C GLY A 28 9.19 -12.94 6.28
N TRP A 29 9.11 -13.56 7.46
CA TRP A 29 7.98 -14.41 7.83
C TRP A 29 6.67 -13.63 7.97
N ILE A 30 6.72 -12.44 8.57
CA ILE A 30 5.54 -11.56 8.71
C ILE A 30 5.06 -11.11 7.33
N ALA A 31 5.96 -10.74 6.43
CA ALA A 31 5.63 -10.32 5.06
C ALA A 31 4.99 -11.47 4.26
N LEU A 32 5.51 -12.68 4.41
CA LEU A 32 4.93 -13.86 3.76
C LEU A 32 3.50 -14.10 4.26
N ALA A 33 3.31 -14.17 5.56
CA ALA A 33 1.99 -14.38 6.16
C ALA A 33 1.02 -13.23 5.85
N GLY A 34 1.43 -11.99 6.11
CA GLY A 34 0.62 -10.79 5.87
C GLY A 34 0.31 -10.57 4.40
N GLY A 35 1.29 -10.80 3.52
CA GLY A 35 1.11 -10.70 2.06
C GLY A 35 0.11 -11.73 1.52
N ILE A 36 0.23 -13.00 1.90
CA ILE A 36 -0.71 -14.07 1.49
C ILE A 36 -2.12 -13.77 2.02
N LEU A 37 -2.25 -13.56 3.32
CA LEU A 37 -3.55 -13.27 3.93
C LEU A 37 -4.16 -11.98 3.39
N GLY A 38 -3.35 -10.95 3.18
CA GLY A 38 -3.78 -9.69 2.58
C GLY A 38 -4.31 -9.86 1.16
N ASN A 39 -3.59 -10.60 0.31
CA ASN A 39 -4.05 -10.87 -1.07
C ASN A 39 -5.36 -11.66 -1.09
N LEU A 40 -5.48 -12.69 -0.27
CA LEU A 40 -6.71 -13.48 -0.15
C LEU A 40 -7.88 -12.63 0.36
N PHE A 41 -7.65 -11.88 1.43
CA PHE A 41 -8.67 -11.00 2.02
C PHE A 41 -9.04 -9.85 1.08
N GLY A 42 -8.07 -9.22 0.46
CA GLY A 42 -8.27 -8.12 -0.50
C GLY A 42 -9.09 -8.58 -1.71
N GLY A 43 -8.71 -9.71 -2.32
CA GLY A 43 -9.42 -10.28 -3.46
C GLY A 43 -10.84 -10.72 -3.09
N ALA A 44 -10.97 -11.65 -2.15
CA ALA A 44 -12.27 -12.18 -1.74
C ALA A 44 -13.18 -11.11 -1.11
N GLY A 45 -12.62 -10.21 -0.29
CA GLY A 45 -13.33 -9.11 0.33
C GLY A 45 -13.85 -8.09 -0.69
N GLY A 46 -13.01 -7.70 -1.64
CA GLY A 46 -13.39 -6.80 -2.74
C GLY A 46 -14.51 -7.39 -3.60
N ASP A 47 -14.42 -8.69 -3.93
CA ASP A 47 -15.46 -9.39 -4.69
C ASP A 47 -16.77 -9.54 -3.90
N ALA A 48 -16.68 -9.88 -2.62
CA ALA A 48 -17.84 -9.98 -1.75
C ALA A 48 -18.52 -8.61 -1.56
N PHE A 49 -17.73 -7.55 -1.43
CA PHE A 49 -18.22 -6.18 -1.34
C PHE A 49 -18.97 -5.78 -2.60
N LEU A 50 -18.38 -6.00 -3.78
CA LEU A 50 -19.02 -5.71 -5.06
C LEU A 50 -20.34 -6.47 -5.22
N ARG A 51 -20.35 -7.80 -4.93
CA ARG A 51 -21.58 -8.62 -5.04
C ARG A 51 -22.69 -8.15 -4.10
N LYS A 52 -22.35 -7.72 -2.88
CA LYS A 52 -23.36 -7.33 -1.88
C LYS A 52 -23.89 -5.92 -2.07
N THR A 53 -23.07 -4.99 -2.52
CA THR A 53 -23.40 -3.56 -2.56
C THR A 53 -23.68 -3.05 -3.98
N GLY A 54 -23.21 -3.75 -5.01
CA GLY A 54 -23.19 -3.24 -6.39
C GLY A 54 -22.21 -2.06 -6.59
N ILE A 55 -21.38 -1.75 -5.59
CA ILE A 55 -20.41 -0.65 -5.67
C ILE A 55 -19.01 -1.22 -5.98
N GLY A 56 -18.26 -0.55 -6.83
CA GLY A 56 -16.96 -1.02 -7.29
C GLY A 56 -15.96 -1.35 -6.19
N ARG A 57 -15.06 -2.31 -6.45
CA ARG A 57 -13.98 -2.73 -5.54
C ARG A 57 -13.10 -1.60 -4.99
N PRO A 58 -12.88 -0.47 -5.70
CA PRO A 58 -12.18 0.67 -5.10
C PRO A 58 -12.84 1.22 -3.84
N MET A 59 -14.16 1.12 -3.70
CA MET A 59 -14.84 1.51 -2.46
C MET A 59 -14.49 0.62 -1.28
N PHE A 60 -14.29 -0.69 -1.51
CA PHE A 60 -13.78 -1.59 -0.49
C PHE A 60 -12.36 -1.17 -0.05
N LEU A 61 -11.48 -0.84 -1.00
CA LEU A 61 -10.15 -0.30 -0.71
C LEU A 61 -10.21 1.01 0.06
N PHE A 62 -11.14 1.90 -0.27
CA PHE A 62 -11.34 3.13 0.50
C PHE A 62 -11.55 2.85 1.98
N TRP A 63 -12.50 1.98 2.33
CA TRP A 63 -12.79 1.65 3.73
C TRP A 63 -11.63 0.92 4.40
N LEU A 64 -11.02 -0.02 3.69
CA LEU A 64 -9.88 -0.76 4.20
C LEU A 64 -8.70 0.17 4.53
N MET A 65 -8.33 1.04 3.59
CA MET A 65 -7.23 1.98 3.78
C MET A 65 -7.54 3.03 4.84
N LEU A 66 -8.78 3.49 4.92
CA LEU A 66 -9.21 4.44 5.95
C LEU A 66 -9.01 3.89 7.37
N VAL A 67 -9.23 2.59 7.56
CA VAL A 67 -9.06 1.92 8.87
C VAL A 67 -7.60 1.53 9.12
N LEU A 68 -6.93 0.92 8.13
CA LEU A 68 -5.58 0.37 8.34
C LEU A 68 -4.49 1.44 8.33
N THR A 69 -4.60 2.49 7.51
CA THR A 69 -3.54 3.49 7.39
C THR A 69 -3.22 4.22 8.70
N PRO A 70 -4.20 4.65 9.52
CA PRO A 70 -3.90 5.23 10.84
C PRO A 70 -3.14 4.25 11.74
N LEU A 71 -3.50 2.96 11.72
CA LEU A 71 -2.84 1.93 12.53
C LEU A 71 -1.41 1.69 12.06
N THR A 72 -1.18 1.64 10.75
CA THR A 72 0.16 1.48 10.15
C THR A 72 1.03 2.74 10.24
N ILE A 73 0.48 3.88 10.60
CA ILE A 73 1.24 5.06 11.00
C ILE A 73 1.52 5.01 12.51
N ALA A 74 0.51 4.72 13.31
CA ALA A 74 0.61 4.77 14.77
C ALA A 74 1.63 3.79 15.36
N TYR A 75 1.79 2.57 14.77
CA TYR A 75 2.74 1.60 15.28
C TYR A 75 4.20 2.09 15.27
N ARG A 76 4.52 3.06 14.42
CA ARG A 76 5.88 3.63 14.34
C ARG A 76 6.29 4.39 15.61
N PHE A 77 5.32 4.76 16.42
CA PHE A 77 5.54 5.46 17.71
C PHE A 77 5.39 4.54 18.92
N VAL A 78 5.17 3.24 18.69
CA VAL A 78 5.01 2.24 19.76
C VAL A 78 6.36 1.65 20.11
N ASP A 79 6.50 1.23 21.38
CA ASP A 79 7.70 0.55 21.89
C ASP A 79 7.98 -0.73 21.06
N PRO A 80 9.21 -0.88 20.51
CA PRO A 80 9.62 -2.05 19.73
C PRO A 80 9.46 -3.40 20.45
N ALA A 81 9.54 -3.40 21.79
CA ALA A 81 9.35 -4.62 22.59
C ALA A 81 7.88 -5.03 22.75
N SER A 82 6.94 -4.19 22.33
CA SER A 82 5.51 -4.46 22.51
C SER A 82 4.93 -5.38 21.41
N LEU A 83 3.91 -6.16 21.79
CA LEU A 83 3.14 -6.93 20.82
C LEU A 83 2.48 -6.03 19.76
N LEU A 84 2.09 -4.81 20.12
CA LEU A 84 1.47 -3.86 19.21
C LEU A 84 2.41 -3.45 18.07
N PHE A 85 3.71 -3.43 18.31
CA PHE A 85 4.72 -3.15 17.28
C PHE A 85 4.72 -4.27 16.22
N MET A 86 4.74 -5.53 16.65
CA MET A 86 4.68 -6.69 15.74
C MET A 86 3.38 -6.76 14.94
N VAL A 87 2.25 -6.45 15.60
CA VAL A 87 0.95 -6.34 14.93
C VAL A 87 0.98 -5.21 13.89
N GLY A 88 1.62 -4.09 14.18
CA GLY A 88 1.79 -2.98 13.25
C GLY A 88 2.56 -3.38 11.99
N ILE A 89 3.68 -4.09 12.14
CA ILE A 89 4.45 -4.63 11.01
C ILE A 89 3.56 -5.56 10.17
N PHE A 90 2.85 -6.50 10.81
CA PHE A 90 1.94 -7.41 10.11
C PHE A 90 0.86 -6.65 9.34
N LEU A 91 0.21 -5.66 9.95
CA LEU A 91 -0.82 -4.84 9.30
C LEU A 91 -0.28 -4.07 8.10
N GLY A 92 0.97 -3.63 8.12
CA GLY A 92 1.62 -2.99 6.98
C GLY A 92 1.71 -3.92 5.76
N TYR A 93 2.23 -5.13 5.94
CA TYR A 93 2.31 -6.14 4.87
C TYR A 93 0.94 -6.66 4.44
N PHE A 94 0.02 -6.83 5.39
CA PHE A 94 -1.36 -7.22 5.12
C PHE A 94 -2.07 -6.16 4.27
N GLN A 95 -1.94 -4.87 4.63
CA GLN A 95 -2.51 -3.75 3.87
C GLN A 95 -1.96 -3.69 2.44
N LEU A 96 -0.66 -3.90 2.28
CA LEU A 96 -0.01 -3.94 0.97
C LEU A 96 -0.57 -5.11 0.13
N GLY A 97 -0.72 -6.29 0.72
CA GLY A 97 -1.33 -7.45 0.06
C GLY A 97 -2.77 -7.19 -0.37
N CYS A 98 -3.59 -6.59 0.49
CA CYS A 98 -4.99 -6.28 0.19
C CYS A 98 -5.17 -5.34 -1.02
N PHE A 99 -4.18 -4.51 -1.31
CA PHE A 99 -4.24 -3.52 -2.37
C PHE A 99 -4.26 -4.15 -3.78
N TYR A 100 -3.48 -5.19 -4.01
CA TYR A 100 -3.22 -5.69 -5.37
C TYR A 100 -4.46 -6.30 -6.03
N GLY A 101 -5.16 -7.22 -5.36
CA GLY A 101 -6.31 -7.92 -5.93
C GLY A 101 -7.40 -6.98 -6.47
N PRO A 102 -8.01 -6.16 -5.62
CA PRO A 102 -9.06 -5.22 -6.04
C PRO A 102 -8.60 -4.20 -7.08
N THR A 103 -7.34 -3.75 -7.00
CA THR A 103 -6.81 -2.77 -7.95
C THR A 103 -6.63 -3.36 -9.34
N PHE A 104 -5.96 -4.52 -9.46
CA PHE A 104 -5.78 -5.17 -10.75
C PHE A 104 -7.10 -5.60 -11.37
N SER A 105 -8.03 -6.15 -10.57
CA SER A 105 -9.37 -6.50 -11.06
C SER A 105 -10.11 -5.28 -11.60
N THR A 106 -10.06 -4.15 -10.88
CA THR A 106 -10.68 -2.89 -11.32
C THR A 106 -10.11 -2.40 -12.65
N VAL A 107 -8.77 -2.38 -12.78
CA VAL A 107 -8.10 -1.96 -14.03
C VAL A 107 -8.51 -2.86 -15.19
N GLN A 108 -8.54 -4.19 -14.98
CA GLN A 108 -8.89 -5.14 -16.05
C GLN A 108 -10.36 -5.07 -16.47
N GLU A 109 -11.27 -4.74 -15.57
CA GLU A 109 -12.70 -4.64 -15.87
C GLU A 109 -13.08 -3.34 -16.59
N LEU A 110 -12.28 -2.28 -16.43
CA LEU A 110 -12.49 -0.97 -17.07
C LEU A 110 -11.80 -0.86 -18.44
N VAL A 111 -11.32 -1.98 -19.00
CA VAL A 111 -10.55 -1.97 -20.26
C VAL A 111 -11.05 -3.07 -21.19
N PRO A 112 -11.15 -2.79 -22.51
CA PRO A 112 -11.45 -3.80 -23.51
C PRO A 112 -10.49 -5.01 -23.43
N PRO A 113 -10.98 -6.25 -23.65
CA PRO A 113 -10.16 -7.45 -23.52
C PRO A 113 -8.86 -7.43 -24.32
N GLN A 114 -8.89 -6.79 -25.50
CA GLN A 114 -7.77 -6.75 -26.45
C GLN A 114 -6.53 -6.04 -25.92
N ILE A 115 -6.70 -5.07 -25.02
CA ILE A 115 -5.60 -4.23 -24.51
C ILE A 115 -5.36 -4.40 -22.99
N ARG A 116 -6.04 -5.35 -22.33
CA ARG A 116 -5.91 -5.57 -20.88
C ARG A 116 -4.46 -5.82 -20.45
N GLY A 117 -3.75 -6.68 -21.17
CA GLY A 117 -2.35 -6.99 -20.87
C GLY A 117 -1.45 -5.77 -20.96
N THR A 118 -1.60 -4.98 -22.03
CA THR A 118 -0.82 -3.75 -22.24
C THR A 118 -1.08 -2.73 -21.13
N LEU A 119 -2.35 -2.54 -20.72
CA LEU A 119 -2.68 -1.58 -19.68
C LEU A 119 -2.20 -2.03 -18.31
N VAL A 120 -2.30 -3.33 -17.98
CA VAL A 120 -1.74 -3.88 -16.74
C VAL A 120 -0.22 -3.70 -16.72
N ALA A 121 0.48 -3.95 -17.82
CA ALA A 121 1.92 -3.74 -17.92
C ALA A 121 2.28 -2.25 -17.73
N PHE A 122 1.54 -1.34 -18.35
CA PHE A 122 1.71 0.10 -18.17
C PHE A 122 1.43 0.55 -16.73
N TYR A 123 0.41 -0.02 -16.10
CA TYR A 123 0.11 0.25 -14.70
C TYR A 123 1.24 -0.21 -13.77
N ILE A 124 1.77 -1.43 -13.96
CA ILE A 124 2.92 -1.94 -13.20
C ILE A 124 4.16 -1.07 -13.43
N LEU A 125 4.43 -0.69 -14.68
CA LEU A 125 5.54 0.22 -15.02
C LEU A 125 5.39 1.55 -14.26
N SER A 126 4.21 2.13 -14.28
CA SER A 126 3.92 3.41 -13.59
C SER A 126 4.11 3.29 -12.08
N LEU A 127 3.63 2.19 -11.46
CA LEU A 127 3.83 1.93 -10.03
C LEU A 127 5.33 1.82 -9.68
N ASN A 128 6.12 1.13 -10.50
CA ASN A 128 7.54 0.97 -10.26
C ASN A 128 8.30 2.27 -10.51
N PHE A 129 8.01 2.97 -11.61
CA PHE A 129 8.69 4.22 -11.95
C PHE A 129 8.43 5.31 -10.90
N VAL A 130 7.17 5.54 -10.55
CA VAL A 130 6.79 6.56 -9.57
C VAL A 130 7.08 6.07 -8.15
N GLY A 131 6.70 4.83 -7.81
CA GLY A 131 6.81 4.30 -6.45
C GLY A 131 8.26 4.02 -6.06
N LEU A 132 9.01 3.28 -6.88
CA LEU A 132 10.40 2.96 -6.59
C LEU A 132 11.37 4.04 -7.08
N GLY A 133 11.23 4.53 -8.32
CA GLY A 133 12.14 5.53 -8.86
C GLY A 133 12.09 6.84 -8.07
N ILE A 134 10.96 7.52 -8.10
CA ILE A 134 10.80 8.82 -7.43
C ILE A 134 10.71 8.63 -5.90
N GLY A 135 9.97 7.60 -5.44
CA GLY A 135 9.73 7.38 -4.02
C GLY A 135 10.99 7.04 -3.24
N VAL A 136 11.82 6.11 -3.74
CA VAL A 136 13.10 5.74 -3.07
C VAL A 136 14.07 6.90 -3.07
N THR A 137 14.25 7.56 -4.23
CA THR A 137 15.15 8.71 -4.33
C THR A 137 14.71 9.84 -3.41
N GLY A 138 13.42 10.20 -3.42
CA GLY A 138 12.88 11.26 -2.57
C GLY A 138 12.98 10.94 -1.08
N ALA A 139 12.72 9.69 -0.68
CA ALA A 139 12.88 9.26 0.71
C ALA A 139 14.35 9.29 1.14
N GLY A 140 15.29 8.82 0.30
CA GLY A 140 16.72 8.89 0.58
C GLY A 140 17.19 10.33 0.80
N TYR A 141 16.85 11.23 -0.11
CA TYR A 141 17.17 12.65 0.06
C TYR A 141 16.59 13.27 1.34
N ALA A 142 15.36 12.94 1.68
CA ALA A 142 14.72 13.44 2.90
C ALA A 142 15.43 12.94 4.16
N ILE A 143 15.80 11.66 4.19
CA ILE A 143 16.56 11.06 5.31
C ILE A 143 17.92 11.72 5.45
N ASP A 144 18.70 11.81 4.36
CA ASP A 144 20.04 12.40 4.38
C ASP A 144 20.00 13.87 4.81
N TRP A 145 19.05 14.63 4.30
CA TRP A 145 18.89 16.03 4.67
C TRP A 145 18.56 16.21 6.16
N MET A 146 17.62 15.40 6.69
CA MET A 146 17.27 15.47 8.11
C MET A 146 18.41 14.97 9.01
N ALA A 147 19.13 13.92 8.62
CA ALA A 147 20.29 13.41 9.36
C ALA A 147 21.41 14.48 9.43
N ASN A 148 21.72 15.15 8.31
CA ASN A 148 22.68 16.24 8.28
C ASN A 148 22.24 17.48 9.07
N ALA A 149 20.94 17.68 9.23
CA ALA A 149 20.36 18.75 10.06
C ALA A 149 20.33 18.37 11.58
N GLY A 150 20.79 17.17 11.96
CA GLY A 150 20.83 16.72 13.35
C GLY A 150 19.48 16.27 13.91
N VAL A 151 18.53 15.89 13.05
CA VAL A 151 17.24 15.34 13.47
C VAL A 151 17.44 13.94 14.06
N ALA A 152 16.87 13.66 15.22
CA ALA A 152 17.11 12.43 15.98
C ALA A 152 16.54 11.16 15.30
N GLU A 153 15.41 11.26 14.63
CA GLU A 153 14.72 10.11 14.00
C GLU A 153 14.34 10.39 12.52
N PRO A 154 15.33 10.55 11.61
CA PRO A 154 15.09 10.93 10.23
C PRO A 154 14.30 9.86 9.45
N TYR A 155 14.50 8.57 9.72
CA TYR A 155 13.76 7.48 9.09
C TYR A 155 12.29 7.48 9.53
N THR A 156 12.00 7.56 10.83
CA THR A 156 10.63 7.62 11.37
C THR A 156 9.86 8.77 10.72
N ILE A 157 10.42 9.98 10.72
CA ILE A 157 9.77 11.17 10.17
C ILE A 157 9.52 11.00 8.68
N THR A 158 10.50 10.54 7.92
CA THR A 158 10.35 10.31 6.47
C THR A 158 9.26 9.28 6.19
N LEU A 159 9.28 8.14 6.87
CA LEU A 159 8.30 7.08 6.68
C LEU A 159 6.88 7.54 7.04
N VAL A 160 6.72 8.37 8.06
CA VAL A 160 5.43 8.97 8.44
C VAL A 160 4.97 9.96 7.38
N ILE A 161 5.82 10.87 6.93
CA ILE A 161 5.49 11.84 5.86
C ILE A 161 5.02 11.11 4.59
N PHE A 162 5.75 10.11 4.13
CA PHE A 162 5.37 9.33 2.95
C PHE A 162 4.07 8.55 3.14
N SER A 163 3.82 8.06 4.36
CA SER A 163 2.55 7.40 4.70
C SER A 163 1.38 8.39 4.66
N VAL A 164 1.56 9.59 5.19
CA VAL A 164 0.55 10.67 5.14
C VAL A 164 0.29 11.13 3.71
N ILE A 165 1.35 11.35 2.92
CA ILE A 165 1.20 11.68 1.49
C ILE A 165 0.43 10.56 0.76
N SER A 166 0.74 9.30 1.03
CA SER A 166 0.01 8.17 0.45
C SER A 166 -1.44 8.11 0.89
N ALA A 167 -1.75 8.52 2.13
CA ALA A 167 -3.12 8.60 2.64
C ALA A 167 -3.98 9.63 1.88
N LEU A 168 -3.36 10.66 1.27
CA LEU A 168 -4.07 11.62 0.42
C LEU A 168 -4.68 10.96 -0.83
N ALA A 169 -4.23 9.77 -1.21
CA ALA A 169 -4.85 8.99 -2.28
C ALA A 169 -6.13 8.27 -1.86
N ILE A 170 -6.42 8.12 -0.56
CA ILE A 170 -7.60 7.40 -0.06
C ILE A 170 -8.91 7.95 -0.64
N PRO A 171 -9.17 9.28 -0.66
CA PRO A 171 -10.36 9.84 -1.27
C PRO A 171 -10.54 9.47 -2.75
N LEU A 172 -9.46 9.24 -3.50
CA LEU A 172 -9.53 8.85 -4.90
C LEU A 172 -10.18 7.47 -5.08
N PHE A 173 -9.95 6.54 -4.15
CA PHE A 173 -10.64 5.24 -4.14
C PHE A 173 -12.14 5.37 -3.93
N TYR A 174 -12.60 6.34 -3.13
CA TYR A 174 -14.02 6.64 -2.96
C TYR A 174 -14.66 7.10 -4.27
N PHE A 175 -14.05 8.06 -4.94
CA PHE A 175 -14.57 8.56 -6.22
C PHE A 175 -14.53 7.49 -7.32
N ALA A 176 -13.44 6.72 -7.40
CA ALA A 176 -13.33 5.60 -8.33
C ALA A 176 -14.39 4.54 -8.06
N GLY A 177 -14.63 4.18 -6.80
CA GLY A 177 -15.64 3.20 -6.43
C GLY A 177 -17.05 3.62 -6.80
N ARG A 178 -17.39 4.90 -6.63
CA ARG A 178 -18.71 5.44 -7.01
C ARG A 178 -18.96 5.48 -8.50
N ARG A 179 -17.92 5.69 -9.30
CA ARG A 179 -18.03 5.79 -10.75
C ARG A 179 -17.90 4.45 -11.48
N PHE A 180 -17.37 3.44 -10.80
CA PHE A 180 -16.97 2.16 -11.38
C PHE A 180 -18.07 1.51 -12.23
N GLU A 181 -19.29 1.36 -11.71
CA GLU A 181 -20.39 0.70 -12.44
C GLU A 181 -20.84 1.50 -13.67
N LYS A 182 -20.86 2.84 -13.56
CA LYS A 182 -21.20 3.72 -14.69
C LYS A 182 -20.16 3.61 -15.80
N ASP A 183 -18.89 3.64 -15.44
CA ASP A 183 -17.78 3.59 -16.41
C ASP A 183 -17.71 2.20 -17.07
N ARG A 184 -17.96 1.14 -16.29
CA ARG A 184 -18.05 -0.23 -16.79
C ARG A 184 -19.21 -0.41 -17.77
N ALA A 185 -20.38 0.09 -17.43
CA ALA A 185 -21.56 0.03 -18.31
C ALA A 185 -21.32 0.79 -19.62
N ALA A 186 -20.70 1.97 -19.57
CA ALA A 186 -20.36 2.76 -20.74
C ALA A 186 -19.40 2.01 -21.67
N LEU A 187 -18.39 1.31 -21.12
CA LEU A 187 -17.46 0.50 -21.89
C LEU A 187 -18.20 -0.62 -22.67
N TYR A 188 -19.07 -1.37 -21.99
CA TYR A 188 -19.81 -2.47 -22.64
C TYR A 188 -20.81 -1.98 -23.69
N ALA A 189 -21.35 -0.77 -23.54
CA ALA A 189 -22.22 -0.15 -24.55
C ALA A 189 -21.48 0.25 -25.83
N THR A 190 -20.16 0.46 -25.76
CA THR A 190 -19.34 0.85 -26.93
C THR A 190 -18.71 -0.34 -27.64
N VAL A 191 -18.68 -1.53 -27.01
CA VAL A 191 -18.05 -2.75 -27.57
C VAL A 191 -19.07 -3.67 -28.26
N ASN A 192 -20.38 -3.49 -28.00
CA ASN A 192 -21.49 -4.16 -28.70
C ASN A 192 -22.05 -3.28 -29.81
#